data_6c8334ad1a385b4e20204cd518812d69
#
_entry.id   6c8334ad1a385b4e20204cd518812d69
#
_cell.length_a   1.000
_cell.length_b   1.000
_cell.length_c   1.000
_cell.angle_alpha   90.00
_cell.angle_beta   90.00
_cell.angle_gamma   90.00
#
_symmetry.space_group_name_H-M   'P 1'
#
loop_
_entity.id
_entity.type
_entity.pdbx_description
1 polymer ?
#
loop_
_entity_poly.entity_id
_entity_poly.type
_entity_poly.pdbx_seq_one_letter_code
_entity_poly.pdbx_strand_id
1 'polypeptide(L)'
;DRVGVLIGVKGEVKGQIEDRFGVKIDVDSKMGDVIISGEDSINVYSAKNIVKAIGRGFAPVVAMQLEREDYMFDLIDITDYVGKSKKGLERLKGRMIGSEGKARKMIEMITETRISIYGKTVGIIGEIEGATIARRAVDMLLSGSPHGNVYKWLENQKRELKKRMFEGHGI
;
A
#
# COMPACT_ATOMS: atom_id res chain seq x y z
N ASP A 1 0.02 -3.56 -16.90
CA ASP A 1 -1.29 -2.89 -17.08
C ASP A 1 -1.30 -1.41 -16.67
N ARG A 2 -0.48 -0.97 -15.72
CA ARG A 2 -0.49 0.43 -15.23
C ARG A 2 0.66 1.30 -15.73
N VAL A 3 1.30 0.92 -16.83
CA VAL A 3 2.39 1.69 -17.46
C VAL A 3 1.95 3.11 -17.80
N GLY A 4 0.73 3.28 -18.33
CA GLY A 4 0.18 4.59 -18.64
C GLY A 4 0.01 5.49 -17.41
N VAL A 5 -0.33 4.95 -16.25
CA VAL A 5 -0.42 5.69 -14.99
C VAL A 5 0.97 6.11 -14.50
N LEU A 6 1.95 5.26 -14.64
CA LEU A 6 3.34 5.56 -14.28
C LEU A 6 3.94 6.67 -15.16
N ILE A 7 3.69 6.63 -16.46
CA ILE A 7 4.17 7.66 -17.38
C ILE A 7 3.43 8.98 -17.13
N GLY A 8 2.11 8.92 -16.96
CA GLY A 8 1.26 10.08 -16.79
C GLY A 8 1.02 10.85 -18.10
N VAL A 9 0.22 11.90 -18.01
CA VAL A 9 -0.07 12.77 -19.16
C VAL A 9 1.22 13.45 -19.61
N LYS A 10 1.61 13.25 -20.87
CA LYS A 10 2.86 13.80 -21.45
C LYS A 10 4.14 13.47 -20.67
N GLY A 11 4.15 12.34 -19.94
CA GLY A 11 5.31 11.93 -19.15
C GLY A 11 5.47 12.63 -17.80
N GLU A 12 4.45 13.33 -17.33
CA GLU A 12 4.52 14.14 -16.11
C GLU A 12 4.87 13.33 -14.86
N VAL A 13 4.21 12.21 -14.62
CA VAL A 13 4.45 11.38 -13.42
C VAL A 13 5.86 10.81 -13.40
N LYS A 14 6.28 10.22 -14.54
CA LYS A 14 7.63 9.71 -14.72
C LYS A 14 8.67 10.80 -14.49
N GLY A 15 8.48 11.99 -15.10
CA GLY A 15 9.36 13.15 -14.95
C GLY A 15 9.46 13.63 -13.50
N GLN A 16 8.36 13.69 -12.78
CA GLN A 16 8.35 14.07 -11.36
C GLN A 16 9.19 13.12 -10.49
N ILE A 17 9.10 11.81 -10.74
CA ILE A 17 9.90 10.82 -10.02
C ILE A 17 11.38 10.96 -10.37
N GLU A 18 11.71 11.10 -11.65
CA GLU A 18 13.08 11.28 -12.12
C GLU A 18 13.73 12.52 -11.50
N ASP A 19 13.04 13.66 -11.55
CA ASP A 19 13.54 14.94 -11.01
C ASP A 19 13.69 14.91 -9.50
N ARG A 20 12.71 14.29 -8.80
CA ARG A 20 12.69 14.27 -7.34
C ARG A 20 13.80 13.42 -6.73
N PHE A 21 14.13 12.30 -7.37
CA PHE A 21 15.11 11.33 -6.85
C PHE A 21 16.43 11.33 -7.61
N GLY A 22 16.56 12.13 -8.66
CA GLY A 22 17.79 12.14 -9.48
C GLY A 22 18.03 10.78 -10.16
N VAL A 23 16.97 10.13 -10.61
CA VAL A 23 17.02 8.83 -11.26
C VAL A 23 16.55 8.92 -12.71
N LYS A 24 16.90 7.91 -13.50
CA LYS A 24 16.37 7.70 -14.85
C LYS A 24 15.46 6.49 -14.84
N ILE A 25 14.27 6.64 -15.44
CA ILE A 25 13.26 5.59 -15.56
C ILE A 25 13.08 5.26 -17.05
N ASP A 26 13.48 4.07 -17.44
CA ASP A 26 13.26 3.53 -18.77
C ASP A 26 12.08 2.54 -18.73
N VAL A 27 11.08 2.78 -19.57
CA VAL A 27 9.84 1.97 -19.60
C VAL A 27 9.70 1.29 -20.95
N ASP A 28 9.68 -0.04 -20.96
CA ASP A 28 9.23 -0.82 -22.10
C ASP A 28 7.70 -0.98 -22.05
N SER A 29 7.00 -0.17 -22.84
CA SER A 29 5.54 -0.19 -22.85
C SER A 29 4.93 -1.47 -23.44
N LYS A 30 5.70 -2.26 -24.19
CA LYS A 30 5.24 -3.52 -24.78
C LYS A 30 5.35 -4.67 -23.79
N MET A 31 6.49 -4.76 -23.12
CA MET A 31 6.74 -5.81 -22.13
C MET A 31 6.24 -5.44 -20.74
N GLY A 32 6.10 -4.15 -20.46
CA GLY A 32 5.74 -3.64 -19.13
C GLY A 32 6.90 -3.58 -18.16
N ASP A 33 8.13 -3.77 -18.66
CA ASP A 33 9.33 -3.70 -17.85
C ASP A 33 9.71 -2.26 -17.55
N VAL A 34 10.18 -2.02 -16.32
CA VAL A 34 10.64 -0.71 -15.85
C VAL A 34 12.03 -0.87 -15.26
N ILE A 35 12.98 -0.13 -15.81
CA ILE A 35 14.35 -0.08 -15.33
C ILE A 35 14.60 1.29 -14.70
N ILE A 36 15.09 1.30 -13.46
CA ILE A 36 15.44 2.51 -12.74
C ILE A 36 16.91 2.51 -12.45
N SER A 37 17.59 3.58 -12.84
CA SER A 37 19.03 3.78 -12.64
C SER A 37 19.32 5.15 -12.04
N GLY A 38 20.39 5.25 -11.27
CA GLY A 38 20.83 6.47 -10.62
C GLY A 38 22.12 6.24 -9.86
N GLU A 39 22.76 7.34 -9.43
CA GLU A 39 24.04 7.29 -8.69
C GLU A 39 23.85 6.95 -7.22
N ASP A 40 22.76 7.43 -6.61
CA ASP A 40 22.43 7.20 -5.20
C ASP A 40 21.51 5.97 -5.07
N SER A 41 22.00 4.92 -4.40
CA SER A 41 21.28 3.67 -4.20
C SER A 41 20.01 3.83 -3.35
N ILE A 42 19.99 4.77 -2.40
CA ILE A 42 18.83 5.04 -1.55
C ILE A 42 17.73 5.68 -2.40
N ASN A 43 18.08 6.65 -3.23
CA ASN A 43 17.12 7.29 -4.14
C ASN A 43 16.57 6.30 -5.19
N VAL A 44 17.40 5.42 -5.72
CA VAL A 44 16.97 4.35 -6.63
C VAL A 44 16.00 3.41 -5.93
N TYR A 45 16.28 3.01 -4.70
CA TYR A 45 15.39 2.16 -3.90
C TYR A 45 14.04 2.82 -3.63
N SER A 46 14.05 4.10 -3.23
CA SER A 46 12.81 4.87 -2.99
C SER A 46 11.98 5.01 -4.26
N ALA A 47 12.61 5.33 -5.39
CA ALA A 47 11.95 5.42 -6.70
C ALA A 47 11.34 4.06 -7.12
N LYS A 48 12.05 2.95 -6.89
CA LYS A 48 11.53 1.61 -7.15
C LYS A 48 10.27 1.29 -6.34
N ASN A 49 10.23 1.66 -5.07
CA ASN A 49 9.05 1.45 -4.23
C ASN A 49 7.86 2.27 -4.72
N ILE A 50 8.07 3.52 -5.12
CA ILE A 50 7.02 4.37 -5.69
C ILE A 50 6.49 3.78 -6.99
N VAL A 51 7.36 3.40 -7.89
CA VAL A 51 6.98 2.76 -9.18
C VAL A 51 6.21 1.46 -8.93
N LYS A 52 6.68 0.64 -8.01
CA LYS A 52 6.00 -0.61 -7.62
C LYS A 52 4.61 -0.35 -7.03
N ALA A 53 4.47 0.65 -6.17
CA ALA A 53 3.19 1.04 -5.59
C ALA A 53 2.20 1.50 -6.67
N ILE A 54 2.62 2.31 -7.63
CA ILE A 54 1.81 2.70 -8.79
C ILE A 54 1.38 1.46 -9.58
N GLY A 55 2.31 0.56 -9.86
CA GLY A 55 2.05 -0.71 -10.54
C GLY A 55 1.04 -1.61 -9.80
N ARG A 56 0.96 -1.49 -8.48
CA ARG A 56 0.04 -2.24 -7.63
C ARG A 56 -1.25 -1.47 -7.28
N GLY A 57 -1.59 -0.45 -8.06
CA GLY A 57 -2.90 0.19 -8.04
C GLY A 57 -3.00 1.52 -7.32
N PHE A 58 -1.93 2.00 -6.68
CA PHE A 58 -1.96 3.31 -6.02
C PHE A 58 -1.93 4.47 -7.03
N ALA A 59 -2.65 5.54 -6.71
CA ALA A 59 -2.49 6.80 -7.42
C ALA A 59 -1.08 7.37 -7.21
N PRO A 60 -0.49 8.05 -8.21
CA PRO A 60 0.85 8.62 -8.08
C PRO A 60 1.03 9.51 -6.86
N VAL A 61 0.06 10.36 -6.54
CA VAL A 61 0.10 11.25 -5.36
C VAL A 61 0.20 10.48 -4.05
N VAL A 62 -0.41 9.31 -3.95
CA VAL A 62 -0.31 8.44 -2.77
C VAL A 62 1.05 7.73 -2.74
N ALA A 63 1.48 7.19 -3.87
CA ALA A 63 2.78 6.52 -3.97
C ALA A 63 3.96 7.45 -3.65
N MET A 64 3.88 8.73 -4.03
CA MET A 64 4.90 9.73 -3.72
C MET A 64 5.08 10.00 -2.22
N GLN A 65 4.11 9.64 -1.37
CA GLN A 65 4.27 9.71 0.09
C GLN A 65 5.39 8.81 0.61
N LEU A 66 5.80 7.79 -0.16
CA LEU A 66 6.94 6.93 0.16
C LEU A 66 8.30 7.64 0.09
N GLU A 67 8.35 8.89 -0.32
CA GLU A 67 9.49 9.78 -0.14
C GLU A 67 9.82 10.02 1.35
N ARG A 68 8.80 9.95 2.22
CA ARG A 68 8.97 10.15 3.66
C ARG A 68 9.66 8.94 4.27
N GLU A 69 10.67 9.19 5.10
CA GLU A 69 11.45 8.13 5.78
C GLU A 69 10.63 7.31 6.78
N ASP A 70 9.57 7.93 7.35
CA ASP A 70 8.65 7.29 8.30
C ASP A 70 7.52 6.50 7.64
N TYR A 71 7.45 6.51 6.29
CA TYR A 71 6.46 5.74 5.52
C TYR A 71 7.03 4.43 5.00
N MET A 72 6.16 3.44 4.91
CA MET A 72 6.48 2.16 4.29
C MET A 72 5.42 1.74 3.26
N PHE A 73 5.86 0.92 2.32
CA PHE A 73 5.02 0.19 1.39
C PHE A 73 5.09 -1.29 1.71
N ASP A 74 3.95 -1.89 2.04
CA ASP A 74 3.82 -3.32 2.26
C ASP A 74 2.91 -3.95 1.22
N LEU A 75 3.21 -5.17 0.82
CA LEU A 75 2.48 -5.89 -0.21
C LEU A 75 2.18 -7.31 0.25
N ILE A 76 0.89 -7.68 0.23
CA ILE A 76 0.40 -8.98 0.63
C ILE A 76 -0.14 -9.70 -0.60
N ASP A 77 0.33 -10.90 -0.87
CA ASP A 77 -0.19 -11.75 -1.93
C ASP A 77 -1.38 -12.56 -1.38
N ILE A 78 -2.57 -12.33 -1.94
CA ILE A 78 -3.80 -13.04 -1.53
C ILE A 78 -3.71 -14.54 -1.86
N THR A 79 -2.92 -14.91 -2.86
CA THR A 79 -2.75 -16.31 -3.25
C THR A 79 -2.06 -17.15 -2.17
N ASP A 80 -1.34 -16.55 -1.24
CA ASP A 80 -0.77 -17.23 -0.08
C ASP A 80 -1.84 -17.83 0.84
N TYR A 81 -3.08 -17.31 0.78
CA TYR A 81 -4.23 -17.77 1.57
C TYR A 81 -5.16 -18.75 0.84
N VAL A 82 -5.20 -18.71 -0.49
CA VAL A 82 -6.14 -19.48 -1.31
C VAL A 82 -5.51 -20.27 -2.45
N GLY A 83 -4.20 -20.17 -2.63
CA GLY A 83 -3.48 -20.81 -3.71
C GLY A 83 -3.97 -20.33 -5.10
N LYS A 84 -4.16 -21.29 -6.01
CA LYS A 84 -4.59 -21.02 -7.41
C LYS A 84 -6.11 -20.88 -7.60
N SER A 85 -6.89 -20.89 -6.54
CA SER A 85 -8.36 -20.82 -6.63
C SER A 85 -8.82 -19.42 -7.04
N LYS A 86 -9.36 -19.28 -8.25
CA LYS A 86 -9.96 -18.01 -8.71
C LYS A 86 -11.17 -17.59 -7.86
N LYS A 87 -12.03 -18.54 -7.48
CA LYS A 87 -13.17 -18.28 -6.60
C LYS A 87 -12.71 -17.86 -5.21
N GLY A 88 -11.67 -18.49 -4.68
CA GLY A 88 -11.05 -18.12 -3.41
C GLY A 88 -10.48 -16.72 -3.43
N LEU A 89 -9.77 -16.36 -4.50
CA LEU A 89 -9.22 -15.02 -4.70
C LEU A 89 -10.33 -13.96 -4.70
N GLU A 90 -11.38 -14.13 -5.51
CA GLU A 90 -12.48 -13.17 -5.57
C GLU A 90 -13.25 -13.06 -4.24
N ARG A 91 -13.43 -14.19 -3.54
CA ARG A 91 -14.04 -14.21 -2.22
C ARG A 91 -13.22 -13.40 -1.20
N LEU A 92 -11.91 -13.60 -1.15
CA LEU A 92 -11.05 -12.87 -0.21
C LEU A 92 -10.93 -11.38 -0.58
N LYS A 93 -10.86 -11.04 -1.86
CA LYS A 93 -10.94 -9.64 -2.31
C LYS A 93 -12.23 -8.98 -1.85
N GLY A 94 -13.35 -9.67 -1.98
CA GLY A 94 -14.66 -9.21 -1.49
C GLY A 94 -14.67 -8.97 0.02
N ARG A 95 -14.04 -9.86 0.79
CA ARG A 95 -13.87 -9.68 2.26
C ARG A 95 -13.04 -8.46 2.61
N MET A 96 -11.95 -8.23 1.87
CA MET A 96 -11.07 -7.06 2.06
C MET A 96 -11.77 -5.74 1.76
N ILE A 97 -12.60 -5.72 0.72
CA ILE A 97 -13.36 -4.53 0.34
C ILE A 97 -14.49 -4.31 1.34
N GLY A 98 -15.22 -5.36 1.65
CA GLY A 98 -16.43 -5.32 2.49
C GLY A 98 -17.63 -4.72 1.76
N SER A 99 -18.79 -4.76 2.42
CA SER A 99 -20.01 -4.12 1.92
C SER A 99 -19.79 -2.63 1.71
N GLU A 100 -20.01 -2.15 0.48
CA GLU A 100 -19.82 -0.73 0.09
C GLU A 100 -18.41 -0.19 0.39
N GLY A 101 -17.41 -1.04 0.39
CA GLY A 101 -16.03 -0.70 0.71
C GLY A 101 -15.74 -0.45 2.19
N LYS A 102 -16.66 -0.86 3.09
CA LYS A 102 -16.58 -0.55 4.54
C LYS A 102 -15.33 -1.12 5.20
N ALA A 103 -14.96 -2.36 4.89
CA ALA A 103 -13.81 -3.01 5.53
C ALA A 103 -12.51 -2.27 5.21
N ARG A 104 -12.24 -1.99 3.94
CA ARG A 104 -11.08 -1.22 3.52
C ARG A 104 -11.05 0.17 4.15
N LYS A 105 -12.15 0.90 4.05
CA LYS A 105 -12.26 2.27 4.61
C LYS A 105 -12.04 2.30 6.12
N MET A 106 -12.55 1.30 6.84
CA MET A 106 -12.38 1.22 8.29
C MET A 106 -10.91 1.04 8.67
N ILE A 107 -10.20 0.14 7.98
CA ILE A 107 -8.77 -0.06 8.20
C ILE A 107 -8.01 1.24 7.89
N GLU A 108 -8.22 1.83 6.70
CA GLU A 108 -7.57 3.08 6.29
C GLU A 108 -7.78 4.22 7.31
N MET A 109 -9.01 4.39 7.78
CA MET A 109 -9.38 5.46 8.71
C MET A 109 -8.73 5.28 10.08
N ILE A 110 -8.73 4.06 10.61
CA ILE A 110 -8.21 3.79 11.97
C ILE A 110 -6.68 3.83 11.99
N THR A 111 -6.04 3.30 10.96
CA THR A 111 -4.58 3.18 10.88
C THR A 111 -3.90 4.34 10.16
N GLU A 112 -4.68 5.27 9.60
CA GLU A 112 -4.19 6.40 8.79
C GLU A 112 -3.32 5.94 7.62
N THR A 113 -3.69 4.81 7.00
CA THR A 113 -3.02 4.23 5.85
C THR A 113 -3.86 4.33 4.58
N ARG A 114 -3.24 4.03 3.45
CA ARG A 114 -3.92 3.86 2.16
C ARG A 114 -3.77 2.41 1.72
N ILE A 115 -4.86 1.83 1.23
CA ILE A 115 -4.93 0.43 0.83
C ILE A 115 -5.35 0.33 -0.63
N SER A 116 -4.61 -0.46 -1.40
CA SER A 116 -4.96 -0.82 -2.78
C SER A 116 -5.17 -2.32 -2.91
N ILE A 117 -6.37 -2.72 -3.29
CA ILE A 117 -6.68 -4.11 -3.63
C ILE A 117 -6.66 -4.20 -5.14
N TYR A 118 -5.58 -4.75 -5.67
CA TYR A 118 -5.33 -4.78 -7.11
C TYR A 118 -4.79 -6.15 -7.55
N GLY A 119 -5.41 -6.74 -8.58
CA GLY A 119 -5.02 -8.06 -9.06
C GLY A 119 -5.09 -9.10 -7.95
N LYS A 120 -3.96 -9.68 -7.60
CA LYS A 120 -3.82 -10.72 -6.56
C LYS A 120 -3.26 -10.17 -5.25
N THR A 121 -3.12 -8.86 -5.11
CA THR A 121 -2.40 -8.26 -3.99
C THR A 121 -3.22 -7.23 -3.23
N VAL A 122 -2.89 -7.08 -1.96
CA VAL A 122 -3.28 -5.96 -1.11
C VAL A 122 -2.03 -5.14 -0.81
N GLY A 123 -1.98 -3.90 -1.27
CA GLY A 123 -0.92 -2.96 -0.96
C GLY A 123 -1.33 -2.04 0.19
N ILE A 124 -0.38 -1.67 1.03
CA ILE A 124 -0.55 -0.76 2.15
C ILE A 124 0.54 0.30 2.09
N ILE A 125 0.15 1.58 2.17
CA ILE A 125 1.07 2.71 2.31
C ILE A 125 0.67 3.51 3.54
N GLY A 126 1.62 3.83 4.40
CA GLY A 126 1.43 4.66 5.58
C GLY A 126 2.66 4.71 6.47
N GLU A 127 2.54 5.43 7.57
CA GLU A 127 3.57 5.42 8.61
C GLU A 127 3.76 4.00 9.15
N ILE A 128 4.98 3.67 9.54
CA ILE A 128 5.40 2.30 9.92
C ILE A 128 4.45 1.69 10.95
N GLU A 129 4.09 2.43 12.00
CA GLU A 129 3.20 1.90 13.05
C GLU A 129 1.79 1.63 12.53
N GLY A 130 1.19 2.58 11.80
CA GLY A 130 -0.13 2.43 11.20
C GLY A 130 -0.15 1.31 10.15
N ALA A 131 0.86 1.24 9.30
CA ALA A 131 0.98 0.19 8.29
C ALA A 131 1.11 -1.20 8.91
N THR A 132 1.84 -1.33 10.03
CA THR A 132 1.97 -2.60 10.76
C THR A 132 0.62 -3.07 11.33
N ILE A 133 -0.17 -2.16 11.88
CA ILE A 133 -1.52 -2.46 12.37
C ILE A 133 -2.45 -2.82 11.20
N ALA A 134 -2.39 -2.05 10.11
CA ALA A 134 -3.16 -2.33 8.90
C ALA A 134 -2.84 -3.71 8.32
N ARG A 135 -1.55 -4.08 8.25
CA ARG A 135 -1.09 -5.40 7.82
C ARG A 135 -1.76 -6.51 8.62
N ARG A 136 -1.76 -6.39 9.94
CA ARG A 136 -2.36 -7.40 10.81
C ARG A 136 -3.87 -7.50 10.63
N ALA A 137 -4.58 -6.37 10.47
CA ALA A 137 -6.01 -6.37 10.16
C ALA A 137 -6.32 -7.08 8.83
N VAL A 138 -5.51 -6.83 7.80
CA VAL A 138 -5.61 -7.49 6.50
C VAL A 138 -5.40 -9.00 6.65
N ASP A 139 -4.34 -9.43 7.35
CA ASP A 139 -4.08 -10.85 7.61
C ASP A 139 -5.25 -11.54 8.33
N MET A 140 -5.85 -10.87 9.32
CA MET A 140 -7.04 -11.39 10.02
C MET A 140 -8.22 -11.58 9.08
N LEU A 141 -8.51 -10.61 8.20
CA LEU A 141 -9.61 -10.72 7.23
C LEU A 141 -9.34 -11.83 6.21
N LEU A 142 -8.13 -11.91 5.67
CA LEU A 142 -7.74 -12.93 4.69
C LEU A 142 -7.73 -14.34 5.31
N SER A 143 -7.44 -14.46 6.60
CA SER A 143 -7.47 -15.73 7.35
C SER A 143 -8.88 -16.15 7.81
N GLY A 144 -9.90 -15.33 7.57
CA GLY A 144 -11.30 -15.68 7.84
C GLY A 144 -11.89 -15.12 9.12
N SER A 145 -11.21 -14.25 9.84
CA SER A 145 -11.78 -13.59 11.04
C SER A 145 -13.05 -12.82 10.69
N PRO A 146 -14.10 -12.91 11.51
CA PRO A 146 -15.31 -12.10 11.32
C PRO A 146 -14.99 -10.61 11.30
N HIS A 147 -15.63 -9.85 10.40
CA HIS A 147 -15.40 -8.41 10.26
C HIS A 147 -15.57 -7.65 11.58
N GLY A 148 -16.60 -7.96 12.35
CA GLY A 148 -16.84 -7.34 13.65
C GLY A 148 -15.70 -7.51 14.65
N ASN A 149 -15.05 -8.67 14.65
CA ASN A 149 -13.89 -8.92 15.51
C ASN A 149 -12.68 -8.08 15.07
N VAL A 150 -12.46 -7.96 13.77
CA VAL A 150 -11.38 -7.13 13.22
C VAL A 150 -11.60 -5.66 13.56
N TYR A 151 -12.82 -5.16 13.41
CA TYR A 151 -13.16 -3.76 13.76
C TYR A 151 -12.98 -3.47 15.25
N LYS A 152 -13.39 -4.37 16.10
CA LYS A 152 -13.20 -4.25 17.56
C LYS A 152 -11.71 -4.24 17.93
N TRP A 153 -10.93 -5.11 17.28
CA TRP A 153 -9.48 -5.13 17.48
C TRP A 153 -8.82 -3.82 17.03
N LEU A 154 -9.18 -3.31 15.85
CA LEU A 154 -8.69 -2.02 15.32
C LEU A 154 -9.02 -0.85 16.27
N GLU A 155 -10.24 -0.79 16.79
CA GLU A 155 -10.64 0.26 17.77
C GLU A 155 -9.81 0.17 19.05
N ASN A 156 -9.48 -1.02 19.51
CA ASN A 156 -8.59 -1.21 20.65
C ASN A 156 -7.16 -0.70 20.34
N GLN A 157 -6.62 -1.04 19.17
CA GLN A 157 -5.31 -0.54 18.72
C GLN A 157 -5.28 1.01 18.69
N LYS A 158 -6.32 1.63 18.15
CA LYS A 158 -6.44 3.09 18.13
C LYS A 158 -6.41 3.71 19.53
N ARG A 159 -7.08 3.08 20.50
CA ARG A 159 -7.06 3.54 21.90
C ARG A 159 -5.69 3.43 22.53
N GLU A 160 -4.99 2.32 22.29
CA GLU A 160 -3.63 2.11 22.79
C GLU A 160 -2.62 3.11 22.19
N LEU A 161 -2.73 3.39 20.89
CA LEU A 161 -1.92 4.41 20.22
C LEU A 161 -2.12 5.78 20.86
N LYS A 162 -3.37 6.19 21.08
CA LYS A 162 -3.69 7.47 21.72
C LYS A 162 -3.12 7.55 23.14
N LYS A 163 -3.23 6.50 23.95
CA LYS A 163 -2.64 6.48 25.30
C LYS A 163 -1.15 6.72 25.28
N ARG A 164 -0.40 6.01 24.42
CA ARG A 164 1.06 6.18 24.28
C ARG A 164 1.43 7.61 23.90
N MET A 165 0.69 8.24 22.99
CA MET A 165 0.92 9.63 22.60
C MET A 165 0.73 10.60 23.77
N PHE A 166 -0.26 10.40 24.64
CA PHE A 166 -0.49 11.24 25.82
C PHE A 166 0.53 10.99 26.92
N GLU A 167 0.95 9.75 27.16
CA GLU A 167 1.94 9.39 28.17
C GLU A 167 3.36 9.83 27.76
N GLY A 168 3.67 9.88 26.46
CA GLY A 168 4.96 10.36 25.94
C GLY A 168 5.13 11.88 25.95
N HIS A 169 4.10 12.67 26.22
CA HIS A 169 4.14 14.13 26.32
C HIS A 169 4.09 14.65 27.77
N GLY A 170 4.20 13.75 28.73
CA GLY A 170 4.13 14.05 30.17
C GLY A 170 5.52 14.05 30.84
N ILE A 171 6.45 14.83 30.31
CA ILE A 171 7.66 15.27 31.04
C ILE A 171 7.86 16.77 30.80
#